data_dc455339786acafe6e41f11e77c0dda2
#
_entry.id   dc455339786acafe6e41f11e77c0dda2
#
_cell.length_a   1.000
_cell.length_b   1.000
_cell.length_c   1.000
_cell.angle_alpha   90.00
_cell.angle_beta   90.00
_cell.angle_gamma   90.00
#
_symmetry.space_group_name_H-M   'P 1'
#
loop_
_entity.id
_entity.type
_entity.pdbx_description
1 polymer ?
#
loop_
_entity_poly.entity_id
_entity_poly.type
_entity_poly.pdbx_seq_one_letter_code
_entity_poly.pdbx_strand_id
1 'polypeptide(L)'
;IIGEINKKIIATAMAGYDGHRGYIYYLAVLPDLQKKGIGSSILSIIEKKLYNLGCPKINLFVRNTNIKVKAFYKTNNYEIQDSQIYGKRLISDN
;
A
#
# COMPACT_ATOMS: atom_id res chain seq x y z
N ILE A 1 -3.85 6.35 7.33
CA ILE A 1 -5.31 6.27 7.09
C ILE A 1 -5.89 5.14 7.92
N ILE A 2 -6.96 5.43 8.59
CA ILE A 2 -7.70 4.46 9.41
C ILE A 2 -9.12 4.38 8.89
N GLY A 3 -9.59 3.16 8.61
CA GLY A 3 -10.99 2.91 8.27
C GLY A 3 -11.75 2.41 9.49
N GLU A 4 -12.95 2.95 9.72
CA GLU A 4 -13.79 2.58 10.86
C GLU A 4 -15.24 2.31 10.44
N ILE A 5 -15.86 1.33 11.09
CA ILE A 5 -17.30 1.11 11.04
C ILE A 5 -17.79 0.98 12.48
N ASN A 6 -18.79 1.77 12.89
CA ASN A 6 -19.36 1.75 14.23
C ASN A 6 -18.27 1.86 15.32
N LYS A 7 -17.33 2.79 15.14
CA LYS A 7 -16.18 3.02 16.04
C LYS A 7 -15.21 1.85 16.14
N LYS A 8 -15.35 0.84 15.30
CA LYS A 8 -14.40 -0.28 15.24
C LYS A 8 -13.42 -0.04 14.09
N ILE A 9 -12.13 -0.14 14.36
CA ILE A 9 -11.10 -0.04 13.33
C ILE A 9 -11.13 -1.30 12.49
N ILE A 10 -11.39 -1.15 11.18
CA ILE A 10 -11.49 -2.25 10.23
C ILE A 10 -10.34 -2.30 9.24
N ALA A 11 -9.61 -1.21 9.10
CA ALA A 11 -8.49 -1.12 8.18
C ALA A 11 -7.50 -0.04 8.59
N THR A 12 -6.24 -0.21 8.23
CA THR A 12 -5.19 0.79 8.43
C THR A 12 -4.26 0.81 7.23
N ALA A 13 -3.66 1.97 6.97
CA ALA A 13 -2.68 2.11 5.91
C ALA A 13 -1.66 3.18 6.26
N MET A 14 -0.43 3.03 5.76
CA MET A 14 0.61 4.04 5.88
C MET A 14 1.22 4.28 4.50
N ALA A 15 1.30 5.55 4.13
CA ALA A 15 1.91 5.98 2.89
C ALA A 15 2.73 7.23 3.12
N GLY A 16 3.66 7.52 2.22
CA GLY A 16 4.52 8.69 2.31
C GLY A 16 4.89 9.22 0.94
N TYR A 17 5.41 10.44 0.93
CA TYR A 17 5.85 11.12 -0.28
C TYR A 17 7.16 11.83 0.01
N ASP A 18 8.20 11.54 -0.79
CA ASP A 18 9.53 12.12 -0.60
C ASP A 18 9.78 13.36 -1.49
N GLY A 19 8.77 13.85 -2.18
CA GLY A 19 8.89 14.96 -3.13
C GLY A 19 9.15 14.49 -4.57
N HIS A 20 9.39 13.21 -4.79
CA HIS A 20 9.65 12.63 -6.11
C HIS A 20 8.78 11.42 -6.39
N ARG A 21 8.64 10.52 -5.42
CA ARG A 21 7.83 9.30 -5.50
C ARG A 21 7.01 9.11 -4.24
N GLY A 22 5.83 8.56 -4.38
CA GLY A 22 5.03 8.11 -3.27
C GLY A 22 5.32 6.64 -2.97
N TYR A 23 5.10 6.24 -1.72
CA TYR A 23 5.31 4.87 -1.27
C TYR A 23 4.15 4.45 -0.39
N ILE A 24 3.69 3.22 -0.58
CA ILE A 24 2.75 2.58 0.34
C ILE A 24 3.56 1.59 1.17
N TYR A 25 3.62 1.83 2.49
CA TYR A 25 4.41 0.99 3.40
C TYR A 25 3.60 -0.21 3.86
N TYR A 26 2.30 -0.01 4.11
CA TYR A 26 1.40 -1.11 4.37
C TYR A 26 -0.05 -0.67 4.12
N LEU A 27 -0.89 -1.69 3.93
CA LEU A 27 -2.34 -1.57 3.83
C LEU A 27 -2.92 -2.84 4.42
N ALA A 28 -3.69 -2.73 5.48
CA ALA A 28 -4.27 -3.87 6.17
C ALA A 28 -5.77 -3.70 6.35
N VAL A 29 -6.52 -4.76 6.11
CA VAL A 29 -7.97 -4.82 6.28
C VAL A 29 -8.27 -6.06 7.12
N LEU A 30 -9.22 -5.96 8.06
CA LEU A 30 -9.63 -7.11 8.84
C LEU A 30 -9.98 -8.29 7.92
N PRO A 31 -9.58 -9.54 8.27
CA PRO A 31 -9.80 -10.70 7.40
C PRO A 31 -11.24 -10.88 6.96
N ASP A 32 -12.21 -10.66 7.84
CA ASP A 32 -13.63 -10.82 7.54
C ASP A 32 -14.16 -9.80 6.54
N LEU A 33 -13.44 -8.70 6.35
CA LEU A 33 -13.84 -7.59 5.50
C LEU A 33 -12.99 -7.49 4.23
N GLN A 34 -12.03 -8.37 4.06
CA GLN A 34 -11.29 -8.47 2.81
C GLN A 34 -12.23 -8.91 1.68
N LYS A 35 -11.92 -8.55 0.45
CA LYS A 35 -12.74 -8.82 -0.75
C LYS A 35 -14.09 -8.06 -0.79
N LYS A 36 -14.30 -7.09 0.09
CA LYS A 36 -15.48 -6.21 0.06
C LYS A 36 -15.17 -4.83 -0.55
N GLY A 37 -14.05 -4.69 -1.21
CA GLY A 37 -13.66 -3.44 -1.85
C GLY A 37 -13.09 -2.39 -0.90
N ILE A 38 -12.93 -2.70 0.38
CA ILE A 38 -12.43 -1.76 1.38
C ILE A 38 -10.98 -1.38 1.11
N GLY A 39 -10.13 -2.38 0.81
CA GLY A 39 -8.72 -2.14 0.46
C GLY A 39 -8.58 -1.24 -0.75
N SER A 40 -9.37 -1.49 -1.79
CA SER A 40 -9.35 -0.68 -3.02
C SER A 40 -9.83 0.74 -2.76
N SER A 41 -10.84 0.92 -1.89
CA SER A 41 -11.33 2.25 -1.51
C SER A 41 -10.26 3.05 -0.77
N ILE A 42 -9.56 2.43 0.17
CA ILE A 42 -8.47 3.08 0.91
C ILE A 42 -7.32 3.43 -0.03
N LEU A 43 -6.97 2.53 -0.93
CA LEU A 43 -5.93 2.75 -1.93
C LEU A 43 -6.26 3.95 -2.81
N SER A 44 -7.52 4.07 -3.26
CA SER A 44 -7.99 5.23 -4.01
C SER A 44 -7.85 6.54 -3.25
N ILE A 45 -8.14 6.53 -1.95
CA ILE A 45 -7.98 7.71 -1.10
C ILE A 45 -6.50 8.10 -1.01
N ILE A 46 -5.62 7.14 -0.82
CA ILE A 46 -4.16 7.37 -0.78
C ILE A 46 -3.69 7.97 -2.10
N GLU A 47 -4.09 7.37 -3.21
CA GLU A 47 -3.71 7.83 -4.55
C GLU A 47 -4.15 9.26 -4.80
N LYS A 48 -5.38 9.60 -4.41
CA LYS A 48 -5.90 10.95 -4.56
C LYS A 48 -5.13 11.97 -3.72
N LYS A 49 -4.82 11.63 -2.48
CA LYS A 49 -4.05 12.50 -1.59
C LYS A 49 -2.64 12.74 -2.14
N LEU A 50 -1.97 11.70 -2.61
CA LEU A 50 -0.64 11.82 -3.19
C LEU A 50 -0.68 12.62 -4.51
N TYR A 51 -1.65 12.36 -5.35
CA TYR A 51 -1.85 13.12 -6.59
C TYR A 51 -2.01 14.62 -6.30
N ASN A 52 -2.80 14.96 -5.29
CA ASN A 52 -3.03 16.36 -4.91
C ASN A 52 -1.76 17.03 -4.35
N LEU A 53 -0.79 16.25 -3.86
CA LEU A 53 0.51 16.76 -3.44
C LEU A 53 1.50 16.91 -4.58
N GLY A 54 1.11 16.51 -5.80
CA GLY A 54 1.99 16.55 -6.97
C GLY A 54 2.79 15.27 -7.20
N CYS A 55 2.47 14.19 -6.51
CA CYS A 55 3.18 12.92 -6.63
C CYS A 55 2.89 12.27 -8.00
N PRO A 56 3.91 12.04 -8.85
CA PRO A 56 3.67 11.50 -10.19
C PRO A 56 3.59 9.98 -10.24
N LYS A 57 4.05 9.27 -9.22
CA LYS A 57 4.10 7.82 -9.25
C LYS A 57 4.22 7.25 -7.84
N ILE A 58 3.54 6.13 -7.61
CA ILE A 58 3.59 5.39 -6.34
C ILE A 58 4.34 4.09 -6.57
N ASN A 59 5.28 3.78 -5.68
CA ASN A 59 5.96 2.50 -5.64
C ASN A 59 5.65 1.79 -4.32
N LEU A 60 5.69 0.47 -4.35
CA LEU A 60 5.56 -0.35 -3.15
C LEU A 60 6.31 -1.65 -3.33
N PHE A 61 6.58 -2.32 -2.23
CA PHE A 61 7.30 -3.58 -2.24
C PHE A 61 6.38 -4.70 -1.76
N VAL A 62 6.33 -5.78 -2.53
CA VAL A 62 5.54 -6.97 -2.20
C VAL A 62 6.48 -8.16 -2.21
N ARG A 63 6.42 -8.97 -1.14
CA ARG A 63 7.20 -10.21 -1.11
C ARG A 63 6.79 -11.12 -2.26
N ASN A 64 7.78 -11.74 -2.90
CA ASN A 64 7.53 -12.60 -4.06
C ASN A 64 6.56 -13.74 -3.77
N THR A 65 6.50 -14.19 -2.52
CA THR A 65 5.62 -15.29 -2.10
C THR A 65 4.19 -14.83 -1.78
N ASN A 66 3.94 -13.53 -1.70
CA ASN A 66 2.62 -13.02 -1.30
C ASN A 66 1.71 -12.85 -2.52
N ILE A 67 1.16 -13.98 -2.98
CA ILE A 67 0.36 -14.04 -4.20
C ILE A 67 -0.92 -13.22 -4.10
N LYS A 68 -1.59 -13.24 -2.94
CA LYS A 68 -2.85 -12.49 -2.74
C LYS A 68 -2.62 -10.99 -2.85
N VAL A 69 -1.56 -10.48 -2.25
CA VAL A 69 -1.24 -9.05 -2.29
C VAL A 69 -0.82 -8.62 -3.69
N LYS A 70 -0.05 -9.44 -4.39
CA LYS A 70 0.29 -9.20 -5.80
C LYS A 70 -0.96 -9.07 -6.65
N ALA A 71 -1.92 -9.98 -6.50
CA ALA A 71 -3.17 -9.96 -7.24
C ALA A 71 -3.99 -8.71 -6.92
N PHE A 72 -4.05 -8.31 -5.66
CA PHE A 72 -4.74 -7.10 -5.22
C PHE A 72 -4.21 -5.85 -5.94
N TYR A 73 -2.88 -5.66 -5.92
CA TYR A 73 -2.29 -4.49 -6.55
C TYR A 73 -2.41 -4.53 -8.07
N LYS A 74 -2.27 -5.69 -8.68
CA LYS A 74 -2.49 -5.83 -10.13
C LYS A 74 -3.92 -5.46 -10.51
N THR A 75 -4.91 -5.88 -9.74
CA THR A 75 -6.31 -5.51 -9.96
C THR A 75 -6.53 -4.00 -9.87
N ASN A 76 -5.73 -3.31 -9.07
CA ASN A 76 -5.78 -1.86 -8.93
C ASN A 76 -4.81 -1.13 -9.86
N ASN A 77 -4.38 -1.77 -10.94
CA ASN A 77 -3.56 -1.19 -12.01
C ASN A 77 -2.11 -0.91 -11.62
N TYR A 78 -1.59 -1.59 -10.61
CA TYR A 78 -0.17 -1.56 -10.30
C TYR A 78 0.55 -2.62 -11.12
N GLU A 79 1.73 -2.29 -11.60
CA GLU A 79 2.52 -3.16 -12.48
C GLU A 79 3.90 -3.41 -11.88
N ILE A 80 4.44 -4.59 -12.16
CA ILE A 80 5.81 -4.93 -11.78
C ILE A 80 6.76 -3.96 -12.49
N GLN A 81 7.70 -3.39 -11.73
CA GLN A 81 8.69 -2.47 -12.25
C GLN A 81 9.98 -3.23 -12.59
N ASP A 82 10.67 -2.77 -13.63
CA ASP A 82 11.95 -3.33 -14.06
C ASP A 82 13.08 -2.72 -13.21
N SER A 83 13.12 -3.11 -11.94
CA SER A 83 14.09 -2.60 -10.97
C SER A 83 14.43 -3.67 -9.95
N GLN A 84 15.64 -3.61 -9.42
CA GLN A 84 16.10 -4.48 -8.35
C GLN A 84 16.03 -3.73 -7.02
N ILE A 85 15.71 -4.43 -5.95
CA ILE A 85 15.76 -3.88 -4.59
C ILE A 85 17.12 -4.22 -4.01
N TYR A 86 17.88 -3.20 -3.59
CA TYR A 86 19.13 -3.37 -2.88
C TYR A 86 18.93 -2.93 -1.45
N GLY A 87 19.34 -3.75 -0.52
CA GLY A 87 19.18 -3.46 0.90
C GLY A 87 20.47 -3.74 1.67
N LYS A 88 20.68 -3.01 2.72
CA LYS A 88 21.78 -3.23 3.66
C LYS A 88 21.25 -3.08 5.08
N ARG A 89 21.40 -4.12 5.87
CA ARG A 89 20.98 -4.06 7.26
C ARG A 89 22.02 -3.30 8.08
N LEU A 90 21.57 -2.28 8.80
CA LEU A 90 22.46 -1.49 9.66
C LEU A 90 22.37 -1.91 11.12
N ILE A 91 21.25 -2.49 11.52
CA ILE A 91 21.01 -2.97 12.87
C ILE A 91 20.43 -4.38 12.76
N SER A 92 20.89 -5.30 13.63
CA SER A 92 20.35 -6.66 13.68
C SER A 92 18.91 -6.67 14.17
N ASP A 93 18.08 -7.56 13.63
CA ASP A 93 16.69 -7.73 14.07
C ASP A 93 16.55 -8.54 15.35
N ASN A 94 17.62 -9.05 15.91
CA ASN A 94 17.54 -9.89 17.12
C ASN A 94 17.13 -9.10 18.34
#